data_32811dd457eb314b9eafe9d424bae3d7
#
_entry.id   32811dd457eb314b9eafe9d424bae3d7
#
_cell.length_a   1.000
_cell.length_b   1.000
_cell.length_c   1.000
_cell.angle_alpha   90.00
_cell.angle_beta   90.00
_cell.angle_gamma   90.00
#
_symmetry.space_group_name_H-M   'P 1'
#
loop_
_entity.id
_entity.type
_entity.pdbx_description
1 polymer ?
#
loop_
_entity_poly.entity_id
_entity_poly.type
_entity_poly.pdbx_seq_one_letter_code
_entity_poly.pdbx_strand_id
1 'polypeptide(L)'
;MIYLYKRNKTGICIDRVYGYDTIVELPDMLEGFPVTELGAYIFSDHIDSTELKMMQEKENFCTENGRATRPEDDMPQAAGNRVEEIRLPRQLRKIGRYAFYNCFHLKKLTFYGKMQDLGAGALTGCHRMEQIAVETDEKGESSLRDFLTELPETLCVDITIDGEYGRFWFPEFFEEGVENTPARILENHVHGSGIRYRNSFVHKKINTLEYDRLFPYAVAWEQERIVLNLAL
;
A
#
# COMPACT_ATOMS: atom_id res chain seq x y z
N MET A 1 -5.20 10.80 16.76
CA MET A 1 -3.90 10.23 16.38
C MET A 1 -2.75 11.15 16.79
N ILE A 2 -1.58 10.56 17.13
CA ILE A 2 -0.34 11.29 17.35
C ILE A 2 0.69 10.77 16.35
N TYR A 3 1.43 11.67 15.74
CA TYR A 3 2.42 11.38 14.71
C TYR A 3 3.82 11.68 15.23
N LEU A 4 4.73 10.75 15.05
CA LEU A 4 6.17 10.98 15.14
C LEU A 4 6.66 11.33 13.75
N TYR A 5 7.29 12.49 13.59
CA TYR A 5 7.63 13.02 12.29
C TYR A 5 8.92 13.82 12.29
N LYS A 6 9.50 13.95 11.10
CA LYS A 6 10.60 14.88 10.82
C LYS A 6 10.29 15.74 9.61
N ARG A 7 10.87 16.93 9.58
CA ARG A 7 10.84 17.81 8.41
C ARG A 7 12.01 17.51 7.48
N ASN A 8 11.74 17.56 6.20
CA ASN A 8 12.74 17.47 5.15
C ASN A 8 12.58 18.63 4.14
N LYS A 9 13.33 18.62 3.06
CA LYS A 9 13.29 19.71 2.06
C LYS A 9 11.99 19.76 1.26
N THR A 10 11.24 18.66 1.20
CA THR A 10 10.03 18.49 0.39
C THR A 10 8.74 18.60 1.19
N GLY A 11 8.83 18.52 2.53
CA GLY A 11 7.68 18.52 3.41
C GLY A 11 7.93 17.76 4.71
N ILE A 12 6.97 16.95 5.10
CA ILE A 12 7.03 16.12 6.30
C ILE A 12 7.16 14.65 5.90
N CYS A 13 8.01 13.95 6.63
CA CYS A 13 8.05 12.51 6.70
C CYS A 13 7.43 12.04 8.02
N ILE A 14 6.35 11.26 7.98
CA ILE A 14 5.78 10.61 9.17
C ILE A 14 6.50 9.28 9.37
N ASP A 15 7.13 9.12 10.52
CA ASP A 15 7.91 7.92 10.84
C ASP A 15 7.14 6.92 11.72
N ARG A 16 6.14 7.40 12.54
CA ARG A 16 5.26 6.53 13.34
C ARG A 16 3.90 7.19 13.55
N VAL A 17 2.91 6.34 13.80
CA VAL A 17 1.53 6.74 14.14
C VAL A 17 1.13 6.04 15.44
N TYR A 18 0.53 6.80 16.37
CA TYR A 18 0.03 6.30 17.64
C TYR A 18 -1.45 6.61 17.79
N GLY A 19 -2.21 5.64 18.26
CA GLY A 19 -3.65 5.77 18.47
C GLY A 19 -4.35 4.43 18.54
N TYR A 20 -5.65 4.49 18.82
CA TYR A 20 -6.50 3.32 19.03
C TYR A 20 -7.32 2.93 17.80
N ASP A 21 -7.38 3.79 16.78
CA ASP A 21 -8.20 3.60 15.60
C ASP A 21 -7.69 2.45 14.74
N THR A 22 -8.62 1.69 14.17
CA THR A 22 -8.33 0.63 13.18
C THR A 22 -8.37 1.16 11.76
N ILE A 23 -9.01 2.30 11.55
CA ILE A 23 -9.05 3.05 10.28
C ILE A 23 -8.17 4.28 10.46
N VAL A 24 -7.08 4.34 9.71
CA VAL A 24 -6.09 5.41 9.80
C VAL A 24 -6.14 6.28 8.55
N GLU A 25 -6.56 7.52 8.72
CA GLU A 25 -6.44 8.54 7.69
C GLU A 25 -5.23 9.43 8.01
N LEU A 26 -4.20 9.36 7.18
CA LEU A 26 -3.03 10.21 7.33
C LEU A 26 -3.32 11.61 6.80
N PRO A 27 -2.92 12.68 7.51
CA PRO A 27 -3.22 14.04 7.10
C PRO A 27 -2.44 14.45 5.86
N ASP A 28 -3.07 15.22 4.97
CA ASP A 28 -2.40 15.81 3.81
C ASP A 28 -1.37 16.86 4.21
N MET A 29 -1.64 17.55 5.32
CA MET A 29 -0.82 18.63 5.86
C MET A 29 -0.60 18.41 7.34
N LEU A 30 0.62 18.65 7.82
CA LEU A 30 0.96 18.62 9.23
C LEU A 30 1.78 19.87 9.55
N GLU A 31 1.38 20.63 10.58
CA GLU A 31 2.01 21.93 10.94
C GLU A 31 2.18 22.91 9.76
N GLY A 32 1.24 22.92 8.82
CA GLY A 32 1.27 23.80 7.65
C GLY A 32 2.21 23.34 6.51
N PHE A 33 2.79 22.14 6.62
CA PHE A 33 3.63 21.53 5.59
C PHE A 33 2.97 20.28 5.01
N PRO A 34 3.14 20.00 3.70
CA PRO A 34 2.59 18.81 3.08
C PRO A 34 3.28 17.54 3.62
N VAL A 35 2.50 16.49 3.84
CA VAL A 35 3.04 15.17 4.14
C VAL A 35 3.41 14.52 2.81
N THR A 36 4.71 14.35 2.59
CA THR A 36 5.26 13.88 1.32
C THR A 36 5.97 12.54 1.40
N GLU A 37 6.29 12.09 2.61
CA GLU A 37 7.02 10.84 2.82
C GLU A 37 6.46 10.06 4.01
N LEU A 38 6.53 8.75 3.93
CA LEU A 38 6.35 7.81 5.05
C LEU A 38 7.68 7.13 5.34
N GLY A 39 8.01 7.01 6.62
CA GLY A 39 9.22 6.34 7.08
C GLY A 39 9.19 4.84 6.92
N ALA A 40 10.36 4.22 7.07
CA ALA A 40 10.47 2.78 7.12
C ALA A 40 9.73 2.22 8.34
N TYR A 41 9.05 1.08 8.15
CA TYR A 41 8.31 0.38 9.21
C TYR A 41 7.20 1.20 9.89
N ILE A 42 6.67 2.26 9.27
CA ILE A 42 5.72 3.20 9.91
C ILE A 42 4.52 2.50 10.56
N PHE A 43 3.97 1.44 9.93
CA PHE A 43 2.86 0.64 10.44
C PHE A 43 3.28 -0.77 10.87
N SER A 44 4.58 -1.06 10.93
CA SER A 44 5.09 -2.35 11.37
C SER A 44 5.53 -2.32 12.82
N ASP A 45 5.26 -3.39 13.55
CA ASP A 45 5.75 -3.63 14.91
C ASP A 45 7.17 -4.26 14.96
N HIS A 46 7.75 -4.53 13.77
CA HIS A 46 9.06 -5.17 13.62
C HIS A 46 10.26 -4.19 13.60
N ILE A 47 10.07 -2.97 14.04
CA ILE A 47 11.19 -2.04 14.18
C ILE A 47 12.06 -2.41 15.37
N ASP A 48 13.38 -2.27 15.22
CA ASP A 48 14.30 -2.43 16.34
C ASP A 48 14.04 -1.40 17.44
N SER A 49 14.00 -1.86 18.69
CA SER A 49 13.67 -1.01 19.85
C SER A 49 14.68 0.11 20.09
N THR A 50 15.94 -0.09 19.70
CA THR A 50 16.99 0.92 19.82
C THR A 50 16.79 1.99 18.76
N GLU A 51 16.48 1.58 17.52
CA GLU A 51 16.16 2.50 16.43
C GLU A 51 14.93 3.34 16.76
N LEU A 52 13.86 2.71 17.27
CA LEU A 52 12.66 3.42 17.71
C LEU A 52 12.95 4.46 18.79
N LYS A 53 13.72 4.13 19.81
CA LYS A 53 14.12 5.09 20.86
C LYS A 53 14.90 6.27 20.28
N MET A 54 15.85 6.00 19.40
CA MET A 54 16.64 7.05 18.75
C MET A 54 15.77 7.99 17.91
N MET A 55 14.75 7.48 17.23
CA MET A 55 13.77 8.29 16.50
C MET A 55 12.95 9.16 17.48
N GLN A 56 12.43 8.58 18.54
CA GLN A 56 11.63 9.28 19.56
C GLN A 56 12.40 10.40 20.28
N GLU A 57 13.72 10.28 20.40
CA GLU A 57 14.59 11.30 20.98
C GLU A 57 14.87 12.47 20.01
N LYS A 58 14.97 12.19 18.73
CA LYS A 58 15.42 13.17 17.70
C LYS A 58 14.28 13.83 16.95
N GLU A 59 13.12 13.22 16.87
CA GLU A 59 12.02 13.64 16.03
C GLU A 59 10.92 14.33 16.84
N ASN A 60 9.99 14.98 16.15
CA ASN A 60 8.93 15.74 16.76
C ASN A 60 7.65 14.90 16.85
N PHE A 61 6.84 15.20 17.86
CA PHE A 61 5.52 14.63 18.03
C PHE A 61 4.44 15.69 17.92
N CYS A 62 3.38 15.43 17.19
CA CYS A 62 2.19 16.27 17.20
C CYS A 62 0.91 15.48 16.89
N THR A 63 -0.22 16.06 17.25
CA THR A 63 -1.54 15.63 16.78
C THR A 63 -1.78 16.08 15.34
N GLU A 64 -2.85 15.60 14.72
CA GLU A 64 -3.29 16.02 13.37
C GLU A 64 -3.49 17.54 13.24
N ASN A 65 -3.86 18.21 14.33
CA ASN A 65 -4.01 19.68 14.39
C ASN A 65 -2.68 20.43 14.64
N GLY A 66 -1.55 19.73 14.58
CA GLY A 66 -0.22 20.30 14.77
C GLY A 66 0.11 20.66 16.23
N ARG A 67 -0.70 20.21 17.21
CA ARG A 67 -0.38 20.44 18.61
C ARG A 67 0.73 19.50 19.05
N ALA A 68 1.85 20.05 19.51
CA ALA A 68 2.97 19.30 20.07
C ALA A 68 2.50 18.45 21.27
N THR A 69 2.51 17.14 21.13
CA THR A 69 2.00 16.19 22.13
C THR A 69 2.68 14.85 21.93
N ARG A 70 3.27 14.30 22.99
CA ARG A 70 3.78 12.91 22.98
C ARG A 70 2.64 11.93 23.30
N PRO A 71 2.69 10.71 22.77
CA PRO A 71 1.76 9.65 23.17
C PRO A 71 1.90 9.36 24.66
N GLU A 72 0.81 8.99 25.30
CA GLU A 72 0.80 8.44 26.64
C GLU A 72 1.54 7.09 26.64
N ASP A 73 2.08 6.66 27.79
CA ASP A 73 2.90 5.45 27.87
C ASP A 73 2.17 4.17 27.44
N ASP A 74 0.86 4.13 27.60
CA ASP A 74 -0.03 3.03 27.20
C ASP A 74 -0.67 3.21 25.81
N MET A 75 -0.46 4.35 25.15
CA MET A 75 -1.01 4.55 23.80
C MET A 75 -0.30 3.65 22.79
N PRO A 76 -1.02 2.73 22.14
CA PRO A 76 -0.40 1.81 21.21
C PRO A 76 0.05 2.51 19.94
N GLN A 77 1.07 1.95 19.32
CA GLN A 77 1.39 2.25 17.93
C GLN A 77 0.27 1.69 17.04
N ALA A 78 -0.16 2.47 16.03
CA ALA A 78 -0.99 1.98 14.95
C ALA A 78 -0.13 1.07 14.06
N ALA A 79 -0.21 -0.23 14.30
CA ALA A 79 0.64 -1.23 13.65
C ALA A 79 -0.19 -2.39 13.08
N GLY A 80 0.47 -3.26 12.36
CA GLY A 80 -0.09 -4.29 11.51
C GLY A 80 -1.10 -5.25 12.12
N ASN A 81 -1.08 -5.45 13.43
CA ASN A 81 -2.02 -6.32 14.13
C ASN A 81 -3.35 -5.62 14.51
N ARG A 82 -3.53 -4.34 14.16
CA ARG A 82 -4.69 -3.54 14.56
C ARG A 82 -5.33 -2.76 13.42
N VAL A 83 -4.51 -2.29 12.47
CA VAL A 83 -4.97 -1.39 11.41
C VAL A 83 -5.63 -2.21 10.30
N GLU A 84 -6.87 -1.86 9.97
CA GLU A 84 -7.66 -2.51 8.92
C GLU A 84 -7.72 -1.70 7.64
N GLU A 85 -7.76 -0.36 7.75
CA GLU A 85 -7.78 0.53 6.59
C GLU A 85 -6.78 1.67 6.76
N ILE A 86 -6.10 2.02 5.68
CA ILE A 86 -5.18 3.15 5.63
C ILE A 86 -5.51 4.02 4.43
N ARG A 87 -5.65 5.33 4.67
CA ARG A 87 -5.70 6.35 3.65
C ARG A 87 -4.42 7.16 3.67
N LEU A 88 -3.69 7.14 2.56
CA LEU A 88 -2.43 7.86 2.41
C LEU A 88 -2.66 9.33 2.06
N PRO A 89 -1.70 10.23 2.36
CA PRO A 89 -1.79 11.64 2.00
C PRO A 89 -1.82 11.86 0.48
N ARG A 90 -2.58 12.86 0.01
CA ARG A 90 -2.71 13.17 -1.42
C ARG A 90 -1.40 13.58 -2.10
N GLN A 91 -0.49 14.20 -1.35
CA GLN A 91 0.79 14.69 -1.86
C GLN A 91 1.96 13.72 -1.59
N LEU A 92 1.65 12.49 -1.20
CA LEU A 92 2.66 11.48 -0.89
C LEU A 92 3.50 11.16 -2.13
N ARG A 93 4.81 11.16 -1.96
CA ARG A 93 5.78 10.89 -3.02
C ARG A 93 6.64 9.68 -2.75
N LYS A 94 6.83 9.36 -1.46
CA LYS A 94 7.73 8.30 -1.05
C LYS A 94 7.17 7.50 0.11
N ILE A 95 7.30 6.19 0.01
CA ILE A 95 7.00 5.23 1.07
C ILE A 95 8.32 4.51 1.42
N GLY A 96 8.64 4.45 2.71
CA GLY A 96 9.84 3.78 3.18
C GLY A 96 9.76 2.25 3.05
N ARG A 97 10.93 1.61 3.09
CA ARG A 97 11.00 0.15 3.08
C ARG A 97 10.19 -0.46 4.22
N TYR A 98 9.53 -1.59 3.95
CA TYR A 98 8.77 -2.33 4.95
C TYR A 98 7.72 -1.48 5.70
N ALA A 99 7.19 -0.44 5.06
CA ALA A 99 6.29 0.52 5.69
C ALA A 99 5.05 -0.15 6.32
N PHE A 100 4.49 -1.16 5.66
CA PHE A 100 3.34 -1.95 6.11
C PHE A 100 3.71 -3.41 6.39
N TYR A 101 4.97 -3.68 6.68
CA TYR A 101 5.46 -5.05 6.89
C TYR A 101 4.67 -5.76 7.99
N ASN A 102 4.13 -6.95 7.64
CA ASN A 102 3.28 -7.76 8.52
C ASN A 102 2.01 -7.03 9.03
N CYS A 103 1.42 -6.16 8.22
CA CYS A 103 0.10 -5.61 8.50
C CYS A 103 -0.98 -6.67 8.24
N PHE A 104 -1.06 -7.68 9.12
CA PHE A 104 -1.92 -8.87 8.97
C PHE A 104 -3.42 -8.57 8.92
N HIS A 105 -3.86 -7.42 9.43
CA HIS A 105 -5.27 -7.03 9.45
C HIS A 105 -5.62 -5.98 8.40
N LEU A 106 -4.65 -5.47 7.66
CA LEU A 106 -4.87 -4.48 6.62
C LEU A 106 -5.65 -5.08 5.46
N LYS A 107 -6.87 -4.57 5.23
CA LYS A 107 -7.82 -4.99 4.20
C LYS A 107 -7.91 -4.00 3.06
N LYS A 108 -7.72 -2.70 3.38
CA LYS A 108 -7.92 -1.64 2.40
C LYS A 108 -6.84 -0.59 2.48
N LEU A 109 -6.35 -0.21 1.31
CA LEU A 109 -5.39 0.87 1.15
C LEU A 109 -5.91 1.87 0.11
N THR A 110 -5.93 3.16 0.48
CA THR A 110 -6.28 4.25 -0.44
C THR A 110 -5.06 5.13 -0.68
N PHE A 111 -4.77 5.44 -1.93
CA PHE A 111 -3.66 6.34 -2.29
C PHE A 111 -3.97 7.20 -3.53
N TYR A 112 -3.09 8.14 -3.83
CA TYR A 112 -3.32 9.15 -4.86
C TYR A 112 -2.17 9.20 -5.85
N GLY A 113 -2.50 9.12 -7.13
CA GLY A 113 -1.60 9.33 -8.26
C GLY A 113 -0.32 8.50 -8.23
N LYS A 114 0.76 9.15 -8.65
CA LYS A 114 2.05 8.54 -8.88
C LYS A 114 3.05 8.89 -7.80
N MET A 115 3.61 7.88 -7.17
CA MET A 115 4.72 8.01 -6.24
C MET A 115 6.06 7.99 -6.97
N GLN A 116 7.05 8.61 -6.37
CA GLN A 116 8.43 8.60 -6.87
C GLN A 116 9.18 7.34 -6.44
N ASP A 117 8.88 6.86 -5.23
CA ASP A 117 9.59 5.74 -4.63
C ASP A 117 8.62 4.94 -3.74
N LEU A 118 8.49 3.65 -4.03
CA LEU A 118 7.87 2.66 -3.15
C LEU A 118 9.01 1.79 -2.60
N GLY A 119 9.26 1.90 -1.29
CA GLY A 119 10.34 1.17 -0.64
C GLY A 119 10.17 -0.34 -0.74
N ALA A 120 11.28 -1.04 -0.90
CA ALA A 120 11.29 -2.49 -1.05
C ALA A 120 10.54 -3.19 0.10
N GLY A 121 9.71 -4.17 -0.25
CA GLY A 121 8.94 -4.97 0.69
C GLY A 121 7.89 -4.18 1.46
N ALA A 122 7.43 -3.04 0.94
CA ALA A 122 6.53 -2.15 1.65
C ALA A 122 5.26 -2.87 2.13
N LEU A 123 4.74 -3.80 1.35
CA LEU A 123 3.50 -4.55 1.62
C LEU A 123 3.73 -6.03 1.97
N THR A 124 4.97 -6.44 2.19
CA THR A 124 5.28 -7.84 2.54
C THR A 124 4.52 -8.25 3.81
N GLY A 125 3.79 -9.36 3.73
CA GLY A 125 3.00 -9.90 4.85
C GLY A 125 1.60 -9.31 5.01
N CYS A 126 1.11 -8.48 4.06
CA CYS A 126 -0.25 -7.94 4.06
C CYS A 126 -1.26 -8.93 3.47
N HIS A 127 -1.31 -10.17 3.99
CA HIS A 127 -2.10 -11.27 3.41
C HIS A 127 -3.63 -11.15 3.52
N ARG A 128 -4.14 -10.11 4.15
CA ARG A 128 -5.59 -9.82 4.21
C ARG A 128 -6.01 -8.65 3.34
N MET A 129 -5.10 -8.17 2.49
CA MET A 129 -5.46 -7.11 1.56
C MET A 129 -6.55 -7.59 0.60
N GLU A 130 -7.66 -6.86 0.55
CA GLU A 130 -8.84 -7.17 -0.27
C GLU A 130 -9.13 -6.07 -1.27
N GLN A 131 -8.83 -4.80 -0.91
CA GLN A 131 -9.21 -3.65 -1.70
C GLN A 131 -8.11 -2.60 -1.78
N ILE A 132 -7.89 -2.10 -2.98
CA ILE A 132 -7.10 -0.90 -3.23
C ILE A 132 -8.01 0.16 -3.85
N ALA A 133 -7.96 1.40 -3.35
CA ALA A 133 -8.60 2.54 -3.99
C ALA A 133 -7.52 3.53 -4.44
N VAL A 134 -7.59 3.97 -5.69
CA VAL A 134 -6.67 4.95 -6.25
C VAL A 134 -7.41 6.08 -6.96
N GLU A 135 -7.07 7.31 -6.63
CA GLU A 135 -7.53 8.51 -7.33
C GLU A 135 -6.37 9.12 -8.13
N THR A 136 -6.62 9.48 -9.36
CA THR A 136 -5.64 10.14 -10.24
C THR A 136 -6.24 11.36 -10.93
N ASP A 137 -5.36 12.19 -11.49
CA ASP A 137 -5.74 13.27 -12.40
C ASP A 137 -6.17 12.71 -13.78
N GLU A 138 -6.51 13.62 -14.69
CA GLU A 138 -6.87 13.33 -16.09
C GLU A 138 -5.85 12.47 -16.86
N LYS A 139 -4.59 12.47 -16.41
CA LYS A 139 -3.55 11.66 -17.03
C LYS A 139 -3.69 10.17 -16.70
N GLY A 140 -4.37 9.83 -15.60
CA GLY A 140 -4.60 8.46 -15.18
C GLY A 140 -3.32 7.69 -14.79
N GLU A 141 -2.20 8.39 -14.55
CA GLU A 141 -0.95 7.76 -14.12
C GLU A 141 -0.97 7.49 -12.61
N SER A 142 -0.62 6.28 -12.22
CA SER A 142 -0.54 5.91 -10.80
C SER A 142 0.58 4.92 -10.52
N SER A 143 0.91 4.76 -9.25
CA SER A 143 1.80 3.68 -8.79
C SER A 143 1.06 2.36 -8.53
N LEU A 144 -0.18 2.20 -9.02
CA LEU A 144 -0.99 1.01 -8.78
C LEU A 144 -0.27 -0.28 -9.16
N ARG A 145 0.41 -0.31 -10.30
CA ARG A 145 1.18 -1.49 -10.71
C ARG A 145 2.23 -1.89 -9.68
N ASP A 146 2.92 -0.89 -9.11
CA ASP A 146 3.99 -1.14 -8.15
C ASP A 146 3.42 -1.79 -6.88
N PHE A 147 2.25 -1.34 -6.40
CA PHE A 147 1.53 -1.96 -5.29
C PHE A 147 1.03 -3.37 -5.61
N LEU A 148 0.42 -3.56 -6.78
CA LEU A 148 -0.14 -4.83 -7.20
C LEU A 148 0.92 -5.94 -7.34
N THR A 149 2.16 -5.58 -7.68
CA THR A 149 3.25 -6.56 -7.81
C THR A 149 3.76 -7.07 -6.47
N GLU A 150 3.55 -6.32 -5.38
CA GLU A 150 3.89 -6.77 -4.03
C GLU A 150 2.75 -7.56 -3.33
N LEU A 151 1.55 -7.58 -3.93
CA LEU A 151 0.34 -8.19 -3.36
C LEU A 151 -0.13 -9.34 -4.28
N PRO A 152 0.21 -10.59 -3.93
CA PRO A 152 -0.20 -11.76 -4.72
C PRO A 152 -1.68 -12.12 -4.57
N GLU A 153 -2.35 -11.64 -3.51
CA GLU A 153 -3.73 -11.96 -3.17
C GLU A 153 -4.71 -11.47 -4.23
N THR A 154 -5.92 -12.04 -4.23
CA THR A 154 -7.03 -11.52 -5.01
C THR A 154 -7.44 -10.13 -4.54
N LEU A 155 -7.49 -9.16 -5.45
CA LEU A 155 -7.75 -7.76 -5.12
C LEU A 155 -8.89 -7.18 -5.93
N CYS A 156 -9.78 -6.45 -5.25
CA CYS A 156 -10.71 -5.52 -5.86
C CYS A 156 -10.04 -4.12 -5.91
N VAL A 157 -9.97 -3.53 -7.08
CA VAL A 157 -9.30 -2.23 -7.28
C VAL A 157 -10.29 -1.20 -7.80
N ASP A 158 -10.52 -0.17 -7.01
CA ASP A 158 -11.31 0.99 -7.36
C ASP A 158 -10.38 2.08 -7.92
N ILE A 159 -10.63 2.52 -9.14
CA ILE A 159 -9.86 3.57 -9.78
C ILE A 159 -10.77 4.75 -10.09
N THR A 160 -10.40 5.94 -9.66
CA THR A 160 -11.06 7.18 -10.04
C THR A 160 -10.08 8.04 -10.86
N ILE A 161 -10.42 8.32 -12.11
CA ILE A 161 -9.62 9.15 -13.03
C ILE A 161 -10.45 10.39 -13.35
N ASP A 162 -9.99 11.56 -12.89
CA ASP A 162 -10.69 12.84 -13.11
C ASP A 162 -12.20 12.79 -12.74
N GLY A 163 -12.50 12.08 -11.65
CA GLY A 163 -13.88 11.89 -11.17
C GLY A 163 -14.65 10.73 -11.81
N GLU A 164 -14.16 10.14 -12.89
CA GLU A 164 -14.75 8.94 -13.47
C GLU A 164 -14.29 7.69 -12.73
N TYR A 165 -15.24 6.86 -12.31
CA TYR A 165 -15.00 5.68 -11.50
C TYR A 165 -14.98 4.42 -12.35
N GLY A 166 -14.06 3.50 -12.02
CA GLY A 166 -14.00 2.15 -12.56
C GLY A 166 -13.54 1.15 -11.49
N ARG A 167 -14.05 -0.06 -11.58
CA ARG A 167 -13.68 -1.16 -10.68
C ARG A 167 -13.07 -2.31 -11.47
N PHE A 168 -11.96 -2.84 -10.97
CA PHE A 168 -11.20 -3.91 -11.58
C PHE A 168 -10.97 -5.04 -10.58
N TRP A 169 -10.98 -6.27 -11.07
CA TRP A 169 -10.70 -7.46 -10.29
C TRP A 169 -9.36 -8.04 -10.71
N PHE A 170 -8.44 -8.19 -9.77
CA PHE A 170 -7.13 -8.80 -9.99
C PHE A 170 -7.09 -10.16 -9.30
N PRO A 171 -7.11 -11.26 -10.06
CA PRO A 171 -6.96 -12.60 -9.51
C PRO A 171 -5.66 -12.78 -8.74
N GLU A 172 -5.61 -13.78 -7.88
CA GLU A 172 -4.39 -14.17 -7.19
C GLU A 172 -3.33 -14.75 -8.13
N PHE A 173 -2.11 -14.66 -7.72
CA PHE A 173 -1.01 -15.43 -8.26
C PHE A 173 -0.12 -15.89 -7.10
N PHE A 174 0.63 -16.96 -7.33
CA PHE A 174 1.62 -17.42 -6.36
C PHE A 174 2.88 -17.89 -7.08
N GLU A 175 4.00 -17.72 -6.40
CA GLU A 175 5.30 -18.13 -6.85
C GLU A 175 5.75 -19.33 -6.02
N GLU A 176 6.14 -20.39 -6.69
CA GLU A 176 6.71 -21.58 -6.09
C GLU A 176 8.18 -21.67 -6.47
N GLY A 177 9.04 -21.70 -5.46
CA GLY A 177 10.46 -21.98 -5.67
C GLY A 177 10.69 -23.48 -5.76
N VAL A 178 11.06 -23.97 -6.92
CA VAL A 178 11.39 -25.39 -7.16
C VAL A 178 12.90 -25.55 -7.31
N GLU A 179 13.50 -26.39 -6.46
CA GLU A 179 14.91 -26.75 -6.62
C GLU A 179 15.07 -27.65 -7.86
N ASN A 180 15.75 -27.13 -8.88
CA ASN A 180 16.09 -27.91 -10.05
C ASN A 180 17.35 -28.75 -9.77
N THR A 181 17.16 -30.01 -9.42
CA THR A 181 18.22 -30.99 -9.32
C THR A 181 18.44 -31.63 -10.72
N PRO A 182 19.65 -31.66 -11.27
CA PRO A 182 20.96 -31.74 -10.60
C PRO A 182 21.71 -30.42 -10.45
N ALA A 183 21.20 -29.31 -11.02
CA ALA A 183 21.94 -28.04 -11.05
C ALA A 183 21.87 -27.24 -9.73
N ARG A 184 21.01 -27.61 -8.79
CA ARG A 184 20.75 -26.88 -7.53
C ARG A 184 20.42 -25.39 -7.74
N ILE A 185 19.78 -25.09 -8.86
CA ILE A 185 19.30 -23.74 -9.17
C ILE A 185 17.84 -23.67 -8.69
N LEU A 186 17.51 -22.62 -7.96
CA LEU A 186 16.14 -22.34 -7.60
C LEU A 186 15.42 -21.74 -8.81
N GLU A 187 14.42 -22.40 -9.33
CA GLU A 187 13.54 -21.88 -10.36
C GLU A 187 12.22 -21.43 -9.73
N ASN A 188 11.78 -20.21 -10.03
CA ASN A 188 10.48 -19.73 -9.59
C ASN A 188 9.43 -20.04 -10.66
N HIS A 189 8.44 -20.83 -10.27
CA HIS A 189 7.27 -21.10 -11.10
C HIS A 189 6.12 -20.20 -10.64
N VAL A 190 5.51 -19.49 -11.58
CA VAL A 190 4.37 -18.62 -11.31
C VAL A 190 3.09 -19.31 -11.72
N HIS A 191 2.16 -19.44 -10.78
CA HIS A 191 0.86 -20.06 -10.96
C HIS A 191 -0.26 -19.03 -10.80
N GLY A 192 -1.42 -19.32 -11.40
CA GLY A 192 -2.57 -18.43 -11.40
C GLY A 192 -2.55 -17.43 -12.55
N SER A 193 -3.69 -16.82 -12.82
CA SER A 193 -3.86 -15.83 -13.90
C SER A 193 -3.40 -14.43 -13.50
N GLY A 194 -3.33 -14.16 -12.22
CA GLY A 194 -3.18 -12.84 -11.64
C GLY A 194 -1.93 -12.06 -12.06
N ILE A 195 -0.81 -12.74 -12.34
CA ILE A 195 0.41 -12.06 -12.81
C ILE A 195 0.21 -11.41 -14.18
N ARG A 196 -0.60 -12.03 -15.07
CA ARG A 196 -0.93 -11.45 -16.37
C ARG A 196 -1.76 -10.20 -16.22
N TYR A 197 -2.77 -10.21 -15.34
CA TYR A 197 -3.60 -9.04 -15.03
C TYR A 197 -2.76 -7.88 -14.47
N ARG A 198 -1.78 -8.16 -13.61
CA ARG A 198 -0.87 -7.15 -13.05
C ARG A 198 0.11 -6.57 -14.06
N ASN A 199 0.24 -7.19 -15.22
CA ASN A 199 1.02 -6.69 -16.36
C ASN A 199 0.19 -5.89 -17.37
N SER A 200 -1.14 -5.72 -17.16
CA SER A 200 -2.02 -4.92 -18.02
C SER A 200 -1.84 -3.42 -17.82
N PHE A 201 -0.61 -2.94 -17.83
CA PHE A 201 -0.29 -1.53 -17.65
C PHE A 201 0.66 -1.03 -18.75
N VAL A 202 0.41 0.19 -19.23
CA VAL A 202 1.30 0.91 -20.16
C VAL A 202 1.56 2.30 -19.61
N HIS A 203 2.82 2.68 -19.45
CA HIS A 203 3.23 3.99 -18.92
C HIS A 203 2.52 4.35 -17.60
N LYS A 204 2.46 3.40 -16.64
CA LYS A 204 1.79 3.57 -15.34
C LYS A 204 0.27 3.81 -15.39
N LYS A 205 -0.37 3.50 -16.51
CA LYS A 205 -1.82 3.50 -16.68
C LYS A 205 -2.32 2.10 -16.92
N ILE A 206 -3.53 1.79 -16.42
CA ILE A 206 -4.18 0.54 -16.75
C ILE A 206 -4.53 0.53 -18.25
N ASN A 207 -4.20 -0.57 -18.92
CA ASN A 207 -4.60 -0.84 -20.29
C ASN A 207 -5.85 -1.73 -20.27
N THR A 208 -7.02 -1.12 -20.34
CA THR A 208 -8.31 -1.82 -20.26
C THR A 208 -8.49 -2.83 -21.38
N LEU A 209 -8.01 -2.53 -22.60
CA LEU A 209 -8.09 -3.47 -23.73
C LEU A 209 -7.26 -4.75 -23.48
N GLU A 210 -6.09 -4.60 -22.90
CA GLU A 210 -5.26 -5.76 -22.54
C GLU A 210 -5.84 -6.52 -21.35
N TYR A 211 -6.36 -5.81 -20.36
CA TYR A 211 -7.07 -6.38 -19.22
C TYR A 211 -8.26 -7.23 -19.69
N ASP A 212 -9.12 -6.70 -20.58
CA ASP A 212 -10.30 -7.40 -21.09
C ASP A 212 -9.94 -8.64 -21.91
N ARG A 213 -8.83 -8.62 -22.64
CA ARG A 213 -8.32 -9.77 -23.41
C ARG A 213 -7.94 -10.96 -22.53
N LEU A 214 -7.69 -10.73 -21.23
CA LEU A 214 -7.32 -11.80 -20.30
C LEU A 214 -8.54 -12.57 -19.78
N PHE A 215 -9.74 -12.03 -19.88
CA PHE A 215 -10.96 -12.64 -19.37
C PHE A 215 -11.17 -14.10 -19.81
N PRO A 216 -10.98 -14.50 -21.10
CA PRO A 216 -11.14 -15.88 -21.51
C PRO A 216 -10.12 -16.86 -20.90
N TYR A 217 -9.02 -16.35 -20.35
CA TYR A 217 -7.96 -17.17 -19.74
C TYR A 217 -8.09 -17.28 -18.22
N ALA A 218 -9.03 -16.54 -17.63
CA ALA A 218 -9.35 -16.68 -16.21
C ALA A 218 -10.12 -18.00 -15.98
N VAL A 219 -9.93 -18.63 -14.83
CA VAL A 219 -10.69 -19.80 -14.45
C VAL A 219 -12.16 -19.44 -14.16
N ALA A 220 -13.07 -20.43 -14.20
CA ALA A 220 -14.51 -20.17 -14.16
C ALA A 220 -14.96 -19.32 -12.97
N TRP A 221 -14.45 -19.58 -11.78
CA TRP A 221 -14.80 -18.80 -10.59
C TRP A 221 -14.25 -17.36 -10.62
N GLU A 222 -13.09 -17.13 -11.23
CA GLU A 222 -12.53 -15.80 -11.46
C GLU A 222 -13.39 -15.03 -12.47
N GLN A 223 -13.84 -15.69 -13.54
CA GLN A 223 -14.74 -15.07 -14.53
C GLN A 223 -16.05 -14.64 -13.89
N GLU A 224 -16.63 -15.48 -13.03
CA GLU A 224 -17.84 -15.12 -12.28
C GLU A 224 -17.61 -13.89 -11.40
N ARG A 225 -16.49 -13.84 -10.68
CA ARG A 225 -16.12 -12.69 -9.84
C ARG A 225 -15.89 -11.41 -10.64
N ILE A 226 -15.21 -11.51 -11.79
CA ILE A 226 -15.00 -10.36 -12.69
C ILE A 226 -16.35 -9.82 -13.16
N VAL A 227 -17.26 -10.68 -13.62
CA VAL A 227 -18.59 -10.27 -14.09
C VAL A 227 -19.44 -9.65 -12.99
N LEU A 228 -19.44 -10.24 -11.79
CA LEU A 228 -20.17 -9.71 -10.64
C LEU A 228 -19.68 -8.33 -10.21
N ASN A 229 -18.38 -8.06 -10.30
CA ASN A 229 -17.81 -6.75 -9.97
C ASN A 229 -18.04 -5.70 -11.05
N LEU A 230 -18.26 -6.09 -12.31
CA LEU A 230 -18.62 -5.17 -13.39
C LEU A 230 -20.11 -4.81 -13.39
N ALA A 231 -20.94 -5.59 -12.69
CA ALA A 231 -22.39 -5.39 -12.61
C ALA A 231 -22.83 -4.48 -11.43
N LEU A 232 -21.92 -4.05 -10.58
CA LEU A 232 -22.16 -3.15 -9.43
C LEU A 232 -21.66 -1.74 -9.72
#